data_f1f01569c1fcd6dd45708baf98ec4636
#
_entry.id   f1f01569c1fcd6dd45708baf98ec4636
#
_cell.length_a   1.000
_cell.length_b   1.000
_cell.length_c   1.000
_cell.angle_alpha   90.00
_cell.angle_beta   90.00
_cell.angle_gamma   90.00
#
_symmetry.space_group_name_H-M   'P 1'
#
loop_
_entity.id
_entity.type
_entity.pdbx_description
1 polymer ?
#
loop_
_entity_poly.entity_id
_entity_poly.type
_entity_poly.pdbx_seq_one_letter_code
_entity_poly.pdbx_strand_id
1 'polypeptide(L)' 'MNEEDSVLGLLHKQCEDEKQATTDALVSGGAKDFAQYREMCGRIHGLAVAQARINEMADRLRKQQE' A
#
# COMPACT_ATOMS: atom_id res chain seq x y z
N MET A 1 -20.15 -9.19 -4.32
CA MET A 1 -18.96 -8.33 -4.57
C MET A 1 -18.81 -8.16 -6.07
N ASN A 2 -18.69 -6.93 -6.55
CA ASN A 2 -18.56 -6.72 -7.98
C ASN A 2 -17.09 -6.76 -8.41
N GLU A 3 -16.87 -6.71 -9.72
CA GLU A 3 -15.54 -6.84 -10.31
C GLU A 3 -14.59 -5.74 -9.87
N GLU A 4 -15.07 -4.49 -9.78
CA GLU A 4 -14.26 -3.35 -9.38
C GLU A 4 -13.73 -3.52 -7.95
N ASP A 5 -14.57 -3.99 -7.03
CA ASP A 5 -14.15 -4.24 -5.66
C ASP A 5 -13.05 -5.30 -5.60
N SER A 6 -13.15 -6.35 -6.43
CA SER A 6 -12.14 -7.40 -6.48
C SER A 6 -10.80 -6.87 -7.00
N VAL A 7 -10.84 -6.04 -8.05
CA VAL A 7 -9.62 -5.44 -8.61
C VAL A 7 -8.97 -4.52 -7.60
N LEU A 8 -9.76 -3.65 -6.96
CA LEU A 8 -9.23 -2.72 -5.96
C LEU A 8 -8.70 -3.46 -4.75
N GLY A 9 -9.37 -4.55 -4.34
CA GLY A 9 -8.92 -5.39 -3.24
C GLY A 9 -7.57 -6.04 -3.53
N LEU A 10 -7.38 -6.53 -4.75
CA LEU A 10 -6.11 -7.10 -5.16
C LEU A 10 -5.00 -6.06 -5.18
N LEU A 11 -5.30 -4.87 -5.69
CA LEU A 11 -4.33 -3.80 -5.72
C LEU A 11 -3.93 -3.37 -4.31
N HIS A 12 -4.91 -3.26 -3.41
CA HIS A 12 -4.64 -2.95 -2.01
C HIS A 12 -3.71 -3.98 -1.38
N LYS A 13 -3.97 -5.27 -1.66
CA LYS A 13 -3.13 -6.35 -1.14
C LYS A 13 -1.72 -6.28 -1.69
N GLN A 14 -1.56 -5.96 -2.98
CA GLN A 14 -0.22 -5.82 -3.55
C GLN A 14 0.55 -4.69 -2.87
N CYS A 15 -0.10 -3.59 -2.57
CA CYS A 15 0.51 -2.50 -1.82
C CYS A 15 0.91 -2.96 -0.41
N GLU A 16 0.05 -3.73 0.24
CA GLU A 16 0.34 -4.26 1.58
C GLU A 16 1.54 -5.20 1.56
N ASP A 17 1.60 -6.09 0.58
CA ASP A 17 2.72 -7.03 0.44
C ASP A 17 4.04 -6.29 0.21
N GLU A 18 4.03 -5.27 -0.63
CA GLU A 18 5.22 -4.46 -0.90
C GLU A 18 5.64 -3.67 0.35
N LYS A 19 4.67 -3.12 1.05
CA LYS A 19 4.91 -2.39 2.29
C LYS A 19 5.52 -3.30 3.35
N GLN A 20 5.00 -4.52 3.47
CA GLN A 20 5.50 -5.51 4.42
C GLN A 20 6.91 -5.94 4.08
N ALA A 21 7.20 -6.18 2.80
CA ALA A 21 8.54 -6.56 2.35
C ALA A 21 9.56 -5.47 2.68
N THR A 22 9.20 -4.20 2.47
CA THR A 22 10.09 -3.09 2.78
C THR A 22 10.29 -2.96 4.29
N THR A 23 9.23 -3.13 5.07
CA THR A 23 9.31 -3.10 6.52
C THR A 23 10.22 -4.22 7.05
N ASP A 24 10.06 -5.44 6.51
CA ASP A 24 10.90 -6.57 6.92
C ASP A 24 12.37 -6.31 6.57
N ALA A 25 12.63 -5.69 5.43
CA ALA A 25 14.00 -5.34 5.05
C ALA A 25 14.60 -4.32 6.02
N LEU A 26 13.81 -3.33 6.46
CA LEU A 26 14.27 -2.36 7.46
C LEU A 26 14.62 -3.04 8.78
N VAL A 27 13.72 -3.90 9.25
CA VAL A 27 13.88 -4.58 10.54
C VAL A 27 15.12 -5.47 10.54
N SER A 28 15.43 -6.10 9.41
CA SER A 28 16.58 -6.98 9.30
C SER A 28 17.88 -6.25 8.92
N GLY A 29 17.88 -4.93 8.98
CA GLY A 29 19.09 -4.14 8.75
C GLY A 29 19.42 -3.91 7.28
N GLY A 30 18.42 -3.87 6.43
CA GLY A 30 18.62 -3.71 4.99
C GLY A 30 19.03 -2.31 4.56
N ALA A 31 18.88 -1.30 5.43
CA ALA A 31 19.31 0.05 5.10
C ALA A 31 20.81 0.17 5.42
N LYS A 32 21.60 0.57 4.43
CA LYS A 32 23.06 0.68 4.58
C LYS A 32 23.48 2.01 5.18
N ASP A 33 22.68 3.04 5.00
CA ASP A 33 22.97 4.37 5.51
C ASP A 33 21.66 5.12 5.76
N PHE A 34 21.77 6.34 6.29
CA PHE A 34 20.60 7.12 6.64
C PHE A 34 19.77 7.50 5.41
N ALA A 35 20.41 7.80 4.29
CA ALA A 35 19.69 8.15 3.05
C ALA A 35 18.85 6.98 2.59
N GLN A 36 19.37 5.77 2.61
CA GLN A 36 18.62 4.58 2.22
C GLN A 36 17.49 4.29 3.20
N TYR A 37 17.74 4.48 4.50
CA TYR A 37 16.69 4.35 5.50
C TYR A 37 15.51 5.30 5.20
N ARG A 38 15.83 6.57 4.92
CA ARG A 38 14.80 7.56 4.61
C ARG A 38 14.03 7.20 3.34
N GLU A 39 14.72 6.68 2.34
CA GLU A 39 14.08 6.25 1.09
C GLU A 39 13.10 5.11 1.35
N MET A 40 13.49 4.14 2.16
CA MET A 40 12.63 3.00 2.47
C MET A 40 11.41 3.44 3.29
N CYS A 41 11.60 4.35 4.25
CA CYS A 41 10.47 4.92 5.00
C CYS A 41 9.52 5.68 4.09
N GLY A 42 10.05 6.42 3.12
CA GLY A 42 9.23 7.13 2.14
C GLY A 42 8.42 6.17 1.28
N ARG A 43 9.01 5.04 0.90
CA ARG A 43 8.29 4.02 0.13
C ARG A 43 7.13 3.45 0.94
N ILE A 44 7.36 3.11 2.20
CA ILE A 44 6.30 2.60 3.08
C ILE A 44 5.18 3.63 3.20
N HIS A 45 5.54 4.88 3.42
CA HIS A 45 4.56 5.96 3.54
C HIS A 45 3.76 6.14 2.25
N GLY A 46 4.45 6.15 1.11
CA GLY A 46 3.77 6.28 -0.19
C GLY A 46 2.78 5.16 -0.45
N LEU A 47 3.17 3.93 -0.10
CA LEU A 47 2.27 2.78 -0.25
C LEU A 47 1.05 2.89 0.67
N ALA A 48 1.25 3.39 1.89
CA ALA A 48 0.14 3.61 2.82
C ALA A 48 -0.84 4.67 2.28
N VAL A 49 -0.31 5.75 1.68
CA VAL A 49 -1.14 6.76 1.05
C VAL A 49 -1.91 6.15 -0.12
N ALA A 50 -1.26 5.34 -0.93
CA ALA A 50 -1.91 4.67 -2.06
C ALA A 50 -3.05 3.76 -1.58
N GLN A 51 -2.83 3.02 -0.48
CA GLN A 51 -3.87 2.19 0.09
C GLN A 51 -5.08 3.00 0.56
N ALA A 52 -4.84 4.17 1.14
CA ALA A 52 -5.93 5.06 1.56
C ALA A 52 -6.74 5.53 0.34
N ARG A 53 -6.08 5.85 -0.78
CA ARG A 53 -6.77 6.25 -2.01
C ARG A 53 -7.59 5.10 -2.59
N ILE A 54 -7.05 3.89 -2.55
CA ILE A 54 -7.76 2.71 -3.02
C ILE A 54 -9.02 2.48 -2.19
N ASN A 55 -8.92 2.62 -0.88
CA ASN A 55 -10.08 2.47 0.00
C ASN A 55 -11.15 3.52 -0.28
N GLU A 56 -10.74 4.77 -0.50
CA GLU A 56 -11.68 5.84 -0.87
C GLU A 56 -12.39 5.51 -2.18
N MET A 57 -11.67 5.01 -3.16
CA MET A 57 -12.25 4.65 -4.45
C MET A 57 -13.24 3.49 -4.31
N ALA A 58 -12.89 2.49 -3.52
CA ALA A 58 -13.77 1.35 -3.27
C ALA A 58 -15.07 1.81 -2.61
N ASP A 59 -14.99 2.74 -1.66
CA ASP A 59 -16.16 3.29 -0.99
C ASP A 59 -17.06 4.04 -1.97
N ARG A 60 -16.46 4.85 -2.85
CA ARG A 60 -17.22 5.58 -3.86
C ARG A 60 -17.96 4.66 -4.81
N LEU A 61 -17.28 3.60 -5.25
CA LEU A 61 -17.90 2.63 -6.17
C LEU A 61 -19.07 1.92 -5.52
N ARG A 62 -18.92 1.53 -4.26
CA ARG A 62 -20.01 0.90 -3.53
C ARG A 62 -21.23 1.83 -3.39
N LYS A 63 -20.98 3.10 -3.09
CA LYS A 63 -22.05 4.09 -2.92
C LYS A 63 -22.78 4.35 -4.23
N GLN A 64 -22.05 4.30 -5.35
CA GLN A 64 -22.67 4.52 -6.65
C GLN A 64 -23.60 3.37 -7.07
N GLN A 65 -23.41 2.21 -6.47
CA GLN A 65 -24.18 1.02 -6.82
C GLN A 65 -25.44 0.85 -5.95
N GLU A 66 -25.58 1.63 -4.91
CA GLU A 66 -26.78 1.63 -4.07
C GLU A 66 -27.90 2.51 -4.68
#